data_d0fed63eecccf079bf96e0197ab5f015
#
_entry.id   d0fed63eecccf079bf96e0197ab5f015
#
_cell.length_a   1.000
_cell.length_b   1.000
_cell.length_c   1.000
_cell.angle_alpha   90.00
_cell.angle_beta   90.00
_cell.angle_gamma   90.00
#
_symmetry.space_group_name_H-M   'P 1'
#
loop_
_entity.id
_entity.type
_entity.pdbx_description
1 polymer ?
#
loop_
_entity_poly.entity_id
_entity_poly.type
_entity_poly.pdbx_seq_one_letter_code
_entity_poly.pdbx_strand_id
1 'polypeptide(L)'
;LACRDRNRIALESDLLSAAMLGIDNILCLTGDHTKMGDHPQAKPVFDLDSVSLLHTVKLLESGVDLGGNELVGEPPKFSKGAVVSPCSDSVDAQLAKMERKVAAGAEYFQTQAVFEPEKFIKFMEKAKQFGKPVQVGIIIPKSAGMAKFMNNNVAGIHVPDEMLEELKADK
;
A
#
# COMPACT_ATOMS: atom_id res chain seq x y z
N LEU A 1 7.35 -1.15 -3.34
CA LEU A 1 8.49 -1.43 -2.46
C LEU A 1 7.98 -1.71 -1.05
N ALA A 2 8.36 -2.87 -0.46
CA ALA A 2 7.89 -3.32 0.86
C ALA A 2 9.02 -3.29 1.88
N CYS A 3 8.69 -2.85 3.11
CA CYS A 3 9.63 -2.79 4.23
C CYS A 3 9.85 -4.14 4.91
N ARG A 4 8.98 -5.13 4.64
CA ARG A 4 9.00 -6.45 5.29
C ARG A 4 10.36 -7.15 5.20
N ASP A 5 11.00 -7.11 4.04
CA ASP A 5 12.17 -7.95 3.72
C ASP A 5 13.48 -7.16 3.75
N ARG A 6 13.44 -5.84 3.96
CA ARG A 6 14.57 -4.94 3.76
C ARG A 6 14.74 -3.98 4.93
N ASN A 7 15.99 -3.73 5.33
CA ASN A 7 16.31 -2.64 6.23
C ASN A 7 16.44 -1.30 5.45
N ARG A 8 16.58 -0.19 6.17
CA ARG A 8 16.67 1.16 5.59
C ARG A 8 17.77 1.30 4.54
N ILE A 9 18.93 0.70 4.77
CA ILE A 9 20.07 0.77 3.83
C ILE A 9 19.70 0.10 2.50
N ALA A 10 19.09 -1.09 2.55
CA ALA A 10 18.64 -1.79 1.36
C ALA A 10 17.50 -1.06 0.65
N LEU A 11 16.57 -0.44 1.41
CA LEU A 11 15.48 0.36 0.85
C LEU A 11 15.97 1.62 0.14
N GLU A 12 16.95 2.34 0.70
CA GLU A 12 17.58 3.48 0.04
C GLU A 12 18.34 3.06 -1.22
N SER A 13 19.09 1.95 -1.15
CA SER A 13 19.78 1.38 -2.31
C SER A 13 18.81 1.01 -3.44
N ASP A 14 17.68 0.36 -3.10
CA ASP A 14 16.65 0.02 -4.08
C ASP A 14 16.02 1.26 -4.72
N LEU A 15 15.75 2.31 -3.94
CA LEU A 15 15.19 3.57 -4.44
C LEU A 15 16.16 4.27 -5.40
N LEU A 16 17.42 4.41 -5.02
CA LEU A 16 18.44 5.01 -5.88
C LEU A 16 18.63 4.19 -7.18
N SER A 17 18.64 2.85 -7.07
CA SER A 17 18.72 1.96 -8.22
C SER A 17 17.51 2.08 -9.14
N ALA A 18 16.30 2.18 -8.56
CA ALA A 18 15.07 2.40 -9.32
C ALA A 18 15.12 3.70 -10.12
N ALA A 19 15.58 4.79 -9.50
CA ALA A 19 15.75 6.07 -10.17
C ALA A 19 16.76 5.98 -11.34
N MET A 20 17.89 5.32 -11.14
CA MET A 20 18.90 5.11 -12.19
C MET A 20 18.36 4.27 -13.35
N LEU A 21 17.40 3.39 -13.11
CA LEU A 21 16.73 2.57 -14.12
C LEU A 21 15.55 3.30 -14.81
N GLY A 22 15.27 4.55 -14.45
CA GLY A 22 14.15 5.33 -15.00
C GLY A 22 12.79 4.93 -14.46
N ILE A 23 12.73 4.34 -13.26
CA ILE A 23 11.46 4.03 -12.57
C ILE A 23 11.04 5.26 -11.78
N ASP A 24 9.94 5.88 -12.19
CA ASP A 24 9.46 7.15 -11.61
C ASP A 24 8.29 6.95 -10.66
N ASN A 25 7.65 5.78 -10.65
CA ASN A 25 6.46 5.51 -9.85
C ASN A 25 6.76 4.42 -8.83
N ILE A 26 6.50 4.72 -7.56
CA ILE A 26 6.70 3.77 -6.46
C ILE A 26 5.46 3.70 -5.58
N LEU A 27 5.15 2.49 -5.12
CA LEU A 27 4.14 2.25 -4.10
C LEU A 27 4.83 1.82 -2.81
N CYS A 28 4.73 2.66 -1.76
CA CYS A 28 5.36 2.43 -0.46
C CYS A 28 4.47 1.58 0.44
N LEU A 29 4.95 0.39 0.81
CA LEU A 29 4.23 -0.60 1.60
C LEU A 29 4.99 -0.98 2.87
N THR A 30 4.28 -1.19 3.97
CA THR A 30 4.85 -1.91 5.12
C THR A 30 5.10 -3.37 4.73
N GLY A 31 4.13 -3.99 4.06
CA GLY A 31 4.12 -5.41 3.70
C GLY A 31 3.46 -6.27 4.78
N ASP A 32 2.96 -7.44 4.37
CA ASP A 32 2.40 -8.44 5.28
C ASP A 32 3.51 -9.26 5.93
N HIS A 33 3.24 -9.88 7.07
CA HIS A 33 4.22 -10.71 7.76
C HIS A 33 4.62 -11.91 6.89
N THR A 34 5.91 -12.30 6.93
CA THR A 34 6.48 -13.39 6.12
C THR A 34 5.74 -14.72 6.25
N LYS A 35 5.10 -14.98 7.40
CA LYS A 35 4.28 -16.18 7.63
C LYS A 35 3.07 -16.30 6.70
N MET A 36 2.63 -15.19 6.09
CA MET A 36 1.51 -15.17 5.14
C MET A 36 1.95 -15.51 3.71
N GLY A 37 3.25 -15.62 3.46
CA GLY A 37 3.82 -15.95 2.15
C GLY A 37 4.26 -17.40 2.03
N ASP A 38 4.84 -17.72 0.89
CA ASP A 38 5.35 -19.05 0.52
C ASP A 38 6.68 -19.42 1.21
N HIS A 39 7.31 -18.46 1.91
CA HIS A 39 8.50 -18.68 2.75
C HIS A 39 8.23 -18.29 4.22
N PRO A 40 7.39 -19.02 4.95
CA PRO A 40 6.98 -18.65 6.31
C PRO A 40 8.11 -18.69 7.34
N GLN A 41 9.21 -19.37 7.04
CA GLN A 41 10.43 -19.43 7.87
C GLN A 41 11.33 -18.19 7.68
N ALA A 42 11.09 -17.36 6.67
CA ALA A 42 11.86 -16.15 6.45
C ALA A 42 11.69 -15.18 7.63
N LYS A 43 12.78 -14.56 8.07
CA LYS A 43 12.72 -13.57 9.16
C LYS A 43 12.32 -12.22 8.60
N PRO A 44 11.23 -11.61 9.11
CA PRO A 44 10.85 -10.26 8.71
C PRO A 44 11.86 -9.24 9.27
N VAL A 45 12.02 -8.14 8.55
CA VAL A 45 12.93 -7.04 8.94
C VAL A 45 12.13 -5.88 9.56
N PHE A 46 11.20 -5.29 8.81
CA PHE A 46 10.37 -4.17 9.26
C PHE A 46 11.14 -3.05 9.98
N ASP A 47 12.33 -2.69 9.48
CA ASP A 47 13.11 -1.57 10.00
C ASP A 47 12.39 -0.23 9.78
N LEU A 48 11.69 -0.09 8.66
CA LEU A 48 10.77 1.00 8.36
C LEU A 48 9.34 0.47 8.20
N ASP A 49 8.38 1.37 8.28
CA ASP A 49 7.00 1.18 7.83
C ASP A 49 6.72 2.02 6.57
N SER A 50 5.50 1.97 6.04
CA SER A 50 5.15 2.72 4.84
C SER A 50 5.22 4.24 5.01
N VAL A 51 5.01 4.76 6.21
CA VAL A 51 5.10 6.21 6.50
C VAL A 51 6.56 6.64 6.53
N SER A 52 7.40 5.89 7.25
CA SER A 52 8.84 6.13 7.31
C SER A 52 9.49 5.97 5.94
N LEU A 53 9.04 5.00 5.13
CA LEU A 53 9.53 4.81 3.75
C LEU A 53 9.16 6.02 2.87
N LEU A 54 7.93 6.54 2.94
CA LEU A 54 7.54 7.76 2.22
C LEU A 54 8.42 8.94 2.63
N HIS A 55 8.72 9.09 3.92
CA HIS A 55 9.63 10.11 4.42
C HIS A 55 11.05 9.93 3.87
N THR A 56 11.55 8.68 3.81
CA THR A 56 12.85 8.37 3.20
C THR A 56 12.91 8.82 1.75
N VAL A 57 11.86 8.51 0.96
CA VAL A 57 11.79 8.96 -0.44
C VAL A 57 11.87 10.49 -0.53
N LYS A 58 11.12 11.19 0.32
CA LYS A 58 11.12 12.66 0.36
C LYS A 58 12.51 13.24 0.72
N LEU A 59 13.26 12.58 1.60
CA LEU A 59 14.64 12.99 1.91
C LEU A 59 15.56 12.77 0.72
N LEU A 60 15.52 11.61 0.08
CA LEU A 60 16.32 11.36 -1.13
C LEU A 60 16.01 12.36 -2.25
N GLU A 61 14.74 12.73 -2.44
CA GLU A 61 14.33 13.78 -3.38
C GLU A 61 14.88 15.16 -3.03
N SER A 62 15.18 15.42 -1.75
CA SER A 62 15.85 16.67 -1.30
C SER A 62 17.37 16.61 -1.41
N GLY A 63 17.92 15.49 -1.87
CA GLY A 63 19.36 15.30 -2.03
C GLY A 63 20.09 14.80 -0.78
N VAL A 64 19.37 14.24 0.20
CA VAL A 64 19.95 13.76 1.47
C VAL A 64 19.45 12.34 1.78
N ASP A 65 20.32 11.48 2.30
CA ASP A 65 19.97 10.16 2.79
C ASP A 65 19.45 10.18 4.24
N LEU A 66 18.99 9.03 4.76
CA LEU A 66 18.55 8.90 6.17
C LEU A 66 19.68 9.12 7.20
N GLY A 67 20.94 9.00 6.80
CA GLY A 67 22.10 9.26 7.62
C GLY A 67 22.46 10.74 7.70
N GLY A 68 21.81 11.60 6.90
CA GLY A 68 22.10 13.02 6.77
C GLY A 68 23.24 13.36 5.81
N ASN A 69 23.66 12.40 4.97
CA ASN A 69 24.70 12.63 3.98
C ASN A 69 24.10 13.16 2.68
N GLU A 70 24.78 14.13 2.06
CA GLU A 70 24.41 14.66 0.74
C GLU A 70 24.62 13.61 -0.34
N LEU A 71 23.65 13.48 -1.26
CA LEU A 71 23.76 12.63 -2.42
C LEU A 71 24.69 13.25 -3.46
N VAL A 72 25.47 12.41 -4.12
CA VAL A 72 26.29 12.82 -5.27
C VAL A 72 25.46 12.69 -6.55
N GLY A 73 25.30 13.79 -7.29
CA GLY A 73 24.54 13.82 -8.53
C GLY A 73 23.13 14.41 -8.36
N GLU A 74 22.26 14.18 -9.34
CA GLU A 74 20.89 14.68 -9.28
C GLU A 74 20.03 13.84 -8.34
N PRO A 75 19.27 14.47 -7.44
CA PRO A 75 18.33 13.77 -6.58
C PRO A 75 17.25 13.02 -7.40
N PRO A 76 16.81 11.84 -6.93
CA PRO A 76 15.72 11.12 -7.59
C PRO A 76 14.41 11.90 -7.54
N LYS A 77 13.49 11.58 -8.43
CA LYS A 77 12.12 12.11 -8.43
C LYS A 77 11.14 10.96 -8.61
N PHE A 78 10.16 10.87 -7.71
CA PHE A 78 9.19 9.80 -7.73
C PHE A 78 7.76 10.33 -7.59
N SER A 79 6.84 9.70 -8.30
CA SER A 79 5.44 9.73 -7.95
C SER A 79 5.20 8.70 -6.84
N LYS A 80 4.83 9.18 -5.65
CA LYS A 80 4.78 8.40 -4.40
C LYS A 80 3.38 7.91 -4.07
N GLY A 81 3.15 6.63 -4.22
CA GLY A 81 1.89 5.97 -3.85
C GLY A 81 1.92 5.34 -2.46
N ALA A 82 0.75 5.22 -1.86
CA ALA A 82 0.51 4.48 -0.62
C ALA A 82 -0.79 3.69 -0.69
N VAL A 83 -1.01 2.80 0.26
CA VAL A 83 -2.22 1.97 0.32
C VAL A 83 -3.18 2.48 1.38
N VAL A 84 -4.48 2.33 1.11
CA VAL A 84 -5.57 2.57 2.05
C VAL A 84 -6.62 1.45 1.94
N SER A 85 -7.29 1.13 3.05
CA SER A 85 -8.31 0.07 3.10
C SER A 85 -9.68 0.68 3.45
N PRO A 86 -10.45 1.14 2.46
CA PRO A 86 -11.70 1.88 2.67
C PRO A 86 -12.81 1.04 3.30
N CYS A 87 -12.78 -0.28 3.10
CA CYS A 87 -13.78 -1.22 3.61
C CYS A 87 -13.38 -1.86 4.96
N SER A 88 -12.39 -1.29 5.66
CA SER A 88 -12.03 -1.79 7.00
C SER A 88 -13.06 -1.37 8.06
N ASP A 89 -13.08 -2.07 9.19
CA ASP A 89 -14.03 -1.85 10.29
C ASP A 89 -13.98 -0.43 10.88
N SER A 90 -12.83 0.24 10.82
CA SER A 90 -12.65 1.60 11.32
C SER A 90 -12.21 2.56 10.21
N VAL A 91 -13.18 3.27 9.65
CA VAL A 91 -12.95 4.34 8.66
C VAL A 91 -12.07 5.45 9.23
N ASP A 92 -12.32 5.87 10.47
CA ASP A 92 -11.56 6.98 11.08
C ASP A 92 -10.09 6.61 11.31
N ALA A 93 -9.79 5.37 11.68
CA ALA A 93 -8.41 4.89 11.77
C ALA A 93 -7.72 4.87 10.39
N GLN A 94 -8.43 4.53 9.32
CA GLN A 94 -7.88 4.57 7.96
C GLN A 94 -7.63 6.01 7.49
N LEU A 95 -8.53 6.94 7.81
CA LEU A 95 -8.34 8.36 7.51
C LEU A 95 -7.14 8.95 8.26
N ALA A 96 -6.98 8.64 9.54
CA ALA A 96 -5.81 9.07 10.32
C ALA A 96 -4.49 8.49 9.75
N LYS A 97 -4.50 7.23 9.27
CA LYS A 97 -3.35 6.65 8.56
C LYS A 97 -3.09 7.35 7.22
N MET A 98 -4.16 7.66 6.47
CA MET A 98 -4.06 8.37 5.21
C MET A 98 -3.45 9.77 5.40
N GLU A 99 -3.91 10.52 6.41
CA GLU A 99 -3.37 11.83 6.78
C GLU A 99 -1.86 11.78 7.03
N ARG A 100 -1.40 10.82 7.86
CA ARG A 100 0.04 10.65 8.12
C ARG A 100 0.84 10.34 6.87
N LYS A 101 0.29 9.51 5.95
CA LYS A 101 0.93 9.20 4.68
C LYS A 101 1.00 10.42 3.75
N VAL A 102 -0.06 11.24 3.72
CA VAL A 102 -0.06 12.51 2.98
C VAL A 102 1.00 13.46 3.52
N ALA A 103 1.09 13.62 4.84
CA ALA A 103 2.12 14.45 5.50
C ALA A 103 3.54 13.94 5.19
N ALA A 104 3.73 12.62 5.11
CA ALA A 104 4.99 11.99 4.75
C ALA A 104 5.32 12.08 3.24
N GLY A 105 4.40 12.56 2.40
CA GLY A 105 4.66 12.82 0.98
C GLY A 105 3.90 11.95 0.00
N ALA A 106 2.90 11.16 0.43
CA ALA A 106 2.07 10.40 -0.51
C ALA A 106 1.30 11.32 -1.48
N GLU A 107 1.35 11.02 -2.76
CA GLU A 107 0.74 11.78 -3.84
C GLU A 107 -0.52 11.12 -4.38
N TYR A 108 -0.60 9.79 -4.29
CA TYR A 108 -1.78 9.01 -4.65
C TYR A 108 -1.95 7.80 -3.73
N PHE A 109 -3.12 7.20 -3.78
CA PHE A 109 -3.43 6.00 -3.00
C PHE A 109 -3.96 4.88 -3.89
N GLN A 110 -3.65 3.63 -3.52
CA GLN A 110 -4.32 2.44 -4.04
C GLN A 110 -5.14 1.80 -2.92
N THR A 111 -6.33 1.29 -3.23
CA THR A 111 -7.11 0.54 -2.25
C THR A 111 -6.81 -0.95 -2.32
N GLN A 112 -7.13 -1.66 -1.25
CA GLN A 112 -7.42 -3.09 -1.35
C GLN A 112 -8.62 -3.32 -2.28
N ALA A 113 -8.87 -4.58 -2.68
CA ALA A 113 -10.03 -4.88 -3.52
C ALA A 113 -11.33 -4.46 -2.84
N VAL A 114 -12.15 -3.71 -3.57
CA VAL A 114 -13.43 -3.19 -3.10
C VAL A 114 -14.54 -4.06 -3.70
N PHE A 115 -15.31 -4.70 -2.82
CA PHE A 115 -16.51 -5.47 -3.17
C PHE A 115 -17.79 -4.83 -2.64
N GLU A 116 -17.66 -3.78 -1.81
CA GLU A 116 -18.77 -3.03 -1.22
C GLU A 116 -18.69 -1.55 -1.63
N PRO A 117 -19.25 -1.18 -2.81
CA PRO A 117 -19.14 0.19 -3.35
C PRO A 117 -19.67 1.27 -2.39
N GLU A 118 -20.71 0.98 -1.62
CA GLU A 118 -21.29 1.93 -0.66
C GLU A 118 -20.33 2.29 0.47
N LYS A 119 -19.56 1.31 1.00
CA LYS A 119 -18.54 1.57 2.00
C LYS A 119 -17.41 2.43 1.42
N PHE A 120 -17.02 2.15 0.18
CA PHE A 120 -16.02 2.95 -0.52
C PHE A 120 -16.49 4.39 -0.73
N ILE A 121 -17.73 4.60 -1.17
CA ILE A 121 -18.31 5.93 -1.37
C ILE A 121 -18.30 6.73 -0.06
N LYS A 122 -18.78 6.13 1.05
CA LYS A 122 -18.77 6.77 2.38
C LYS A 122 -17.36 7.11 2.85
N PHE A 123 -16.39 6.24 2.59
CA PHE A 123 -14.99 6.53 2.88
C PHE A 123 -14.50 7.73 2.05
N MET A 124 -14.79 7.77 0.75
CA MET A 124 -14.34 8.82 -0.15
C MET A 124 -14.96 10.18 0.16
N GLU A 125 -16.19 10.23 0.70
CA GLU A 125 -16.80 11.48 1.17
C GLU A 125 -15.92 12.21 2.18
N LYS A 126 -15.30 11.46 3.10
CA LYS A 126 -14.35 11.99 4.09
C LYS A 126 -12.94 12.16 3.52
N ALA A 127 -12.47 11.21 2.72
CA ALA A 127 -11.11 11.19 2.18
C ALA A 127 -10.83 12.33 1.17
N LYS A 128 -11.86 12.88 0.53
CA LYS A 128 -11.75 14.03 -0.38
C LYS A 128 -11.03 15.23 0.23
N GLN A 129 -11.11 15.42 1.56
CA GLN A 129 -10.39 16.51 2.24
C GLN A 129 -8.89 16.51 2.01
N PHE A 130 -8.29 15.36 1.72
CA PHE A 130 -6.84 15.25 1.50
C PHE A 130 -6.42 15.64 0.07
N GLY A 131 -7.36 15.80 -0.86
CA GLY A 131 -7.08 16.24 -2.23
C GLY A 131 -6.16 15.29 -3.02
N LYS A 132 -6.11 13.99 -2.67
CA LYS A 132 -5.26 13.00 -3.33
C LYS A 132 -6.09 12.02 -4.16
N PRO A 133 -5.63 11.65 -5.37
CA PRO A 133 -6.30 10.63 -6.17
C PRO A 133 -6.23 9.27 -5.49
N VAL A 134 -7.31 8.50 -5.61
CA VAL A 134 -7.44 7.15 -5.07
C VAL A 134 -7.78 6.20 -6.22
N GLN A 135 -6.90 5.24 -6.47
CA GLN A 135 -7.09 4.16 -7.43
C GLN A 135 -7.83 3.01 -6.74
N VAL A 136 -9.00 2.67 -7.24
CA VAL A 136 -9.82 1.60 -6.69
C VAL A 136 -9.32 0.25 -7.18
N GLY A 137 -8.99 -0.64 -6.25
CA GLY A 137 -8.66 -2.03 -6.56
C GLY A 137 -9.93 -2.83 -6.87
N ILE A 138 -9.96 -3.49 -8.01
CA ILE A 138 -11.07 -4.35 -8.44
C ILE A 138 -10.52 -5.74 -8.70
N ILE A 139 -11.14 -6.75 -8.08
CA ILE A 139 -10.88 -8.17 -8.35
C ILE A 139 -12.19 -8.81 -8.79
N ILE A 140 -12.16 -9.55 -9.89
CA ILE A 140 -13.28 -10.36 -10.33
C ILE A 140 -13.06 -11.80 -9.84
N PRO A 141 -13.82 -12.28 -8.83
CA PRO A 141 -13.68 -13.64 -8.34
C PRO A 141 -14.11 -14.64 -9.43
N LYS A 142 -13.25 -15.60 -9.70
CA LYS A 142 -13.53 -16.66 -10.70
C LYS A 142 -14.42 -17.80 -10.18
N SER A 143 -14.62 -17.87 -8.87
CA SER A 143 -15.41 -18.93 -8.23
C SER A 143 -15.75 -18.58 -6.78
N ALA A 144 -16.79 -19.19 -6.23
CA ALA A 144 -17.13 -19.13 -4.82
C ALA A 144 -15.98 -19.62 -3.91
N GLY A 145 -15.16 -20.56 -4.37
CA GLY A 145 -13.97 -21.03 -3.67
C GLY A 145 -12.91 -19.93 -3.52
N MET A 146 -12.63 -19.17 -4.58
CA MET A 146 -11.72 -18.03 -4.55
C MET A 146 -12.22 -16.92 -3.61
N ALA A 147 -13.52 -16.60 -3.68
CA ALA A 147 -14.12 -15.58 -2.82
C ALA A 147 -14.04 -15.97 -1.33
N LYS A 148 -14.35 -17.23 -0.98
CA LYS A 148 -14.18 -17.76 0.39
C LYS A 148 -12.71 -17.72 0.85
N PHE A 149 -11.79 -18.08 -0.04
CA PHE A 149 -10.36 -18.01 0.27
C PHE A 149 -9.94 -16.58 0.61
N MET A 150 -10.38 -15.59 -0.17
CA MET A 150 -10.09 -14.18 0.10
C MET A 150 -10.63 -13.74 1.47
N ASN A 151 -11.90 -14.08 1.79
CA ASN A 151 -12.50 -13.74 3.09
C ASN A 151 -11.74 -14.35 4.28
N ASN A 152 -11.18 -15.54 4.11
CA ASN A 152 -10.52 -16.25 5.21
C ASN A 152 -9.04 -15.92 5.35
N ASN A 153 -8.38 -15.50 4.27
CA ASN A 153 -6.91 -15.45 4.24
C ASN A 153 -6.33 -14.07 3.87
N VAL A 154 -7.15 -13.15 3.34
CA VAL A 154 -6.65 -11.85 2.89
C VAL A 154 -7.21 -10.73 3.77
N ALA A 155 -6.37 -10.20 4.64
CA ALA A 155 -6.77 -9.12 5.54
C ALA A 155 -7.25 -7.88 4.77
N GLY A 156 -8.37 -7.29 5.21
CA GLY A 156 -8.92 -6.07 4.63
C GLY A 156 -9.73 -6.28 3.33
N ILE A 157 -9.95 -7.52 2.93
CA ILE A 157 -10.87 -7.90 1.85
C ILE A 157 -12.10 -8.58 2.47
N HIS A 158 -13.28 -8.17 2.02
CA HIS A 158 -14.54 -8.80 2.34
C HIS A 158 -15.38 -8.91 1.06
N VAL A 159 -15.65 -10.15 0.64
CA VAL A 159 -16.58 -10.46 -0.44
C VAL A 159 -17.94 -10.74 0.20
N PRO A 160 -19.01 -9.98 -0.13
CA PRO A 160 -20.34 -10.16 0.46
C PRO A 160 -20.92 -11.55 0.23
N ASP A 161 -21.74 -12.03 1.18
CA ASP A 161 -22.39 -13.34 1.09
C ASP A 161 -23.31 -13.47 -0.14
N GLU A 162 -23.98 -12.39 -0.54
CA GLU A 162 -24.81 -12.34 -1.75
C GLU A 162 -23.99 -12.70 -3.00
N MET A 163 -22.81 -12.11 -3.15
CA MET A 163 -21.90 -12.42 -4.27
C MET A 163 -21.36 -13.85 -4.18
N LEU A 164 -21.16 -14.39 -2.96
CA LEU A 164 -20.78 -15.78 -2.78
C LEU A 164 -21.87 -16.74 -3.25
N GLU A 165 -23.14 -16.45 -2.99
CA GLU A 165 -24.27 -17.26 -3.46
C GLU A 165 -24.44 -17.18 -4.98
N GLU A 166 -24.31 -15.99 -5.58
CA GLU A 166 -24.31 -15.82 -7.04
C GLU A 166 -23.23 -16.68 -7.70
N LEU A 167 -21.98 -16.60 -7.19
CA LEU A 167 -20.86 -17.38 -7.70
C LEU A 167 -21.01 -18.91 -7.52
N LYS A 168 -21.90 -19.37 -6.63
CA LYS A 168 -22.24 -20.79 -6.50
C LYS A 168 -23.29 -21.22 -7.53
N ALA A 169 -24.20 -20.32 -7.90
CA ALA A 169 -25.26 -20.58 -8.85
C ALA A 169 -24.77 -20.63 -10.30
N ASP A 170 -23.65 -19.96 -10.59
CA ASP A 170 -23.01 -19.83 -11.91
C ASP A 170 -22.13 -21.07 -12.26
N LYS A 171 -22.70 -22.29 -12.18
CA LYS A 171 -22.03 -23.54 -12.54
C LYS A 171 -22.48 -24.09 -13.86
#